data_1fa2202a48e6d7531d7d2b6da6ba06cb
#
_entry.id   1fa2202a48e6d7531d7d2b6da6ba06cb
#
_cell.length_a   1.000
_cell.length_b   1.000
_cell.length_c   1.000
_cell.angle_alpha   90.00
_cell.angle_beta   90.00
_cell.angle_gamma   90.00
#
_symmetry.space_group_name_H-M   'P 1'
#
loop_
_entity.id
_entity.type
_entity.pdbx_description
1 polymer ?
#
loop_
_entity_poly.entity_id
_entity_poly.type
_entity_poly.pdbx_seq_one_letter_code
_entity_poly.pdbx_strand_id
1 'polypeptide(L)'
;MTKADLLSLALDDFLTISSEVEAAAVVSADGLPMASALPPNVEEDRLAAMSAALLTLGERAASELGKGDLAQVFIEGPRGHVILMAAGPDSVLVAVTARGAKVGLVLFEMRRIAERVTAIMTAAVGESRGLAAVDDHGDPPAPEPAATSVASWQ
;
A
#
# COMPACT_ATOMS: atom_id res chain seq x y z
N MET A 1 -9.16 -18.87 7.44
CA MET A 1 -8.40 -18.08 6.47
C MET A 1 -7.41 -17.17 7.16
N THR A 2 -6.17 -17.25 6.75
CA THR A 2 -5.14 -16.34 7.24
C THR A 2 -5.26 -14.98 6.55
N LYS A 3 -4.56 -13.98 7.08
CA LYS A 3 -4.45 -12.66 6.45
C LYS A 3 -3.88 -12.78 5.03
N ALA A 4 -2.85 -13.60 4.84
CA ALA A 4 -2.26 -13.84 3.53
C ALA A 4 -3.26 -14.44 2.54
N ASP A 5 -4.11 -15.36 3.00
CA ASP A 5 -5.16 -15.95 2.18
C ASP A 5 -6.19 -14.91 1.73
N LEU A 6 -6.59 -14.02 2.65
CA LEU A 6 -7.53 -12.95 2.33
C LEU A 6 -6.95 -11.95 1.33
N LEU A 7 -5.67 -11.61 1.48
CA LEU A 7 -4.98 -10.74 0.55
C LEU A 7 -4.87 -11.39 -0.83
N SER A 8 -4.54 -12.67 -0.88
CA SER A 8 -4.46 -13.41 -2.14
C SER A 8 -5.80 -13.45 -2.87
N LEU A 9 -6.90 -13.66 -2.13
CA LEU A 9 -8.24 -13.61 -2.72
C LEU A 9 -8.57 -12.22 -3.27
N ALA A 10 -8.19 -11.17 -2.57
CA ALA A 10 -8.39 -9.80 -3.05
C ALA A 10 -7.64 -9.55 -4.36
N LEU A 11 -6.41 -10.04 -4.47
CA LEU A 11 -5.61 -9.90 -5.69
C LEU A 11 -6.19 -10.73 -6.85
N ASP A 12 -6.64 -11.95 -6.58
CA ASP A 12 -7.28 -12.79 -7.60
C ASP A 12 -8.54 -12.12 -8.13
N ASP A 13 -9.35 -11.55 -7.25
CA ASP A 13 -10.55 -10.81 -7.64
C ASP A 13 -10.18 -9.59 -8.49
N PHE A 14 -9.12 -8.88 -8.12
CA PHE A 14 -8.63 -7.73 -8.88
C PHE A 14 -8.26 -8.12 -10.30
N LEU A 15 -7.48 -9.18 -10.47
CA LEU A 15 -7.08 -9.67 -11.80
C LEU A 15 -8.26 -10.18 -12.61
N THR A 16 -9.28 -10.70 -11.95
CA THR A 16 -10.51 -11.17 -12.61
C THR A 16 -11.37 -10.00 -13.09
N ILE A 17 -11.52 -8.97 -12.26
CA ILE A 17 -12.32 -7.78 -12.57
C ILE A 17 -11.64 -6.90 -13.62
N SER A 18 -10.33 -6.73 -13.49
CA SER A 18 -9.55 -5.82 -14.31
C SER A 18 -8.74 -6.60 -15.35
N SER A 19 -9.29 -6.74 -16.54
CA SER A 19 -8.65 -7.49 -17.64
C SER A 19 -7.35 -6.83 -18.14
N GLU A 20 -7.14 -5.56 -17.81
CA GLU A 20 -5.96 -4.80 -18.23
C GLU A 20 -4.79 -4.91 -17.26
N VAL A 21 -5.01 -5.47 -16.07
CA VAL A 21 -3.98 -5.69 -15.05
C VAL A 21 -3.36 -7.08 -15.29
N GLU A 22 -2.07 -7.09 -15.53
CA GLU A 22 -1.30 -8.33 -15.79
C GLU A 22 -0.77 -8.99 -14.52
N ALA A 23 -0.49 -8.17 -13.51
CA ALA A 23 0.10 -8.62 -12.27
C ALA A 23 -0.27 -7.66 -11.14
N ALA A 24 -0.35 -8.19 -9.94
CA ALA A 24 -0.62 -7.38 -8.76
C ALA A 24 0.08 -7.98 -7.54
N ALA A 25 0.37 -7.14 -6.56
CA ALA A 25 0.97 -7.56 -5.31
C ALA A 25 0.56 -6.63 -4.17
N VAL A 26 0.57 -7.16 -2.96
CA VAL A 26 0.51 -6.37 -1.73
C VAL A 26 1.85 -6.50 -1.04
N VAL A 27 2.45 -5.38 -0.74
CA VAL A 27 3.81 -5.27 -0.20
C VAL A 27 3.77 -4.46 1.09
N SER A 28 4.57 -4.85 2.07
CA SER A 28 4.71 -4.05 3.30
C SER A 28 5.56 -2.79 3.03
N ALA A 29 5.40 -1.78 3.87
CA ALA A 29 6.23 -0.57 3.80
C ALA A 29 7.72 -0.88 3.96
N ASP A 30 8.07 -1.99 4.60
CA ASP A 30 9.46 -2.45 4.80
C ASP A 30 10.03 -3.18 3.58
N GLY A 31 9.25 -3.35 2.53
CA GLY A 31 9.72 -4.00 1.31
C GLY A 31 9.59 -5.51 1.29
N LEU A 32 8.70 -6.08 2.09
CA LEU A 32 8.44 -7.53 2.13
C LEU A 32 7.14 -7.86 1.40
N PRO A 33 7.14 -8.90 0.56
CA PRO A 33 5.91 -9.32 -0.10
C PRO A 33 4.94 -9.94 0.92
N MET A 34 3.68 -9.59 0.82
CA MET A 34 2.62 -10.11 1.69
C MET A 34 1.69 -11.05 0.94
N ALA A 35 1.39 -10.74 -0.31
CA ALA A 35 0.65 -11.58 -1.24
C ALA A 35 0.98 -11.11 -2.65
N SER A 36 0.95 -12.01 -3.61
CA SER A 36 1.24 -11.66 -4.99
C SER A 36 0.50 -12.54 -5.99
N ALA A 37 0.21 -11.96 -7.13
CA ALA A 37 -0.31 -12.64 -8.31
C ALA A 37 0.56 -12.17 -9.48
N LEU A 38 1.73 -12.80 -9.62
CA LEU A 38 2.78 -12.40 -10.55
C LEU A 38 3.07 -13.49 -11.57
N PRO A 39 3.42 -13.13 -12.81
CA PRO A 39 3.91 -14.11 -13.77
C PRO A 39 5.29 -14.63 -13.35
N PRO A 40 5.69 -15.85 -13.83
CA PRO A 40 6.93 -16.50 -13.37
C PRO A 40 8.21 -15.72 -13.60
N ASN A 41 8.22 -14.78 -14.55
CA ASN A 41 9.38 -13.97 -14.90
C ASN A 41 9.58 -12.74 -14.01
N VAL A 42 8.70 -12.52 -13.05
CA VAL A 42 8.79 -11.38 -12.12
C VAL A 42 9.23 -11.91 -10.75
N GLU A 43 10.34 -11.39 -10.25
CA GLU A 43 10.83 -11.74 -8.92
C GLU A 43 10.05 -10.93 -7.86
N GLU A 44 9.35 -11.66 -7.00
CA GLU A 44 8.49 -11.10 -5.95
C GLU A 44 9.27 -10.21 -4.98
N ASP A 45 10.41 -10.67 -4.49
CA ASP A 45 11.21 -9.93 -3.51
C ASP A 45 11.77 -8.62 -4.09
N ARG A 46 12.19 -8.65 -5.34
CA ARG A 46 12.69 -7.46 -6.02
C ARG A 46 11.58 -6.44 -6.24
N LEU A 47 10.41 -6.89 -6.70
CA LEU A 47 9.25 -6.03 -6.88
C LEU A 47 8.85 -5.38 -5.56
N ALA A 48 8.84 -6.15 -4.48
CA ALA A 48 8.49 -5.66 -3.15
C ALA A 48 9.44 -4.56 -2.67
N ALA A 49 10.74 -4.79 -2.81
CA ALA A 49 11.75 -3.81 -2.40
C ALA A 49 11.67 -2.52 -3.21
N MET A 50 11.55 -2.63 -4.53
CA MET A 50 11.41 -1.46 -5.41
C MET A 50 10.15 -0.67 -5.12
N SER A 51 9.04 -1.35 -4.91
CA SER A 51 7.75 -0.71 -4.66
C SER A 51 7.76 0.08 -3.36
N ALA A 52 8.30 -0.51 -2.30
CA ALA A 52 8.44 0.18 -1.01
C ALA A 52 9.33 1.42 -1.12
N ALA A 53 10.45 1.32 -1.83
CA ALA A 53 11.36 2.44 -2.05
C ALA A 53 10.70 3.57 -2.85
N LEU A 54 9.98 3.25 -3.91
CA LEU A 54 9.27 4.22 -4.74
C LEU A 54 8.18 4.94 -3.95
N LEU A 55 7.42 4.20 -3.15
CA LEU A 55 6.37 4.80 -2.32
C LEU A 55 6.98 5.76 -1.30
N THR A 56 8.04 5.35 -0.61
CA THR A 56 8.73 6.19 0.38
C THR A 56 9.25 7.48 -0.24
N LEU A 57 9.89 7.38 -1.40
CA LEU A 57 10.38 8.56 -2.13
C LEU A 57 9.23 9.44 -2.60
N GLY A 58 8.15 8.86 -3.07
CA GLY A 58 6.95 9.58 -3.48
C GLY A 58 6.31 10.34 -2.32
N GLU A 59 6.23 9.72 -1.14
CA GLU A 59 5.72 10.35 0.07
C GLU A 59 6.56 11.56 0.48
N ARG A 60 7.88 11.41 0.43
CA ARG A 60 8.80 12.53 0.72
C ARG A 60 8.63 13.66 -0.28
N ALA A 61 8.54 13.34 -1.56
CA ALA A 61 8.36 14.36 -2.60
C ALA A 61 7.05 15.13 -2.39
N ALA A 62 5.95 14.43 -2.14
CA ALA A 62 4.64 15.04 -1.91
C ALA A 62 4.67 15.95 -0.67
N SER A 63 5.28 15.49 0.41
CA SER A 63 5.39 16.25 1.65
C SER A 63 6.31 17.47 1.52
N GLU A 64 7.51 17.29 0.98
CA GLU A 64 8.49 18.38 0.84
C GLU A 64 8.03 19.46 -0.13
N LEU A 65 7.25 19.11 -1.15
CA LEU A 65 6.70 20.06 -2.10
C LEU A 65 5.34 20.63 -1.68
N GLY A 66 4.90 20.33 -0.46
CA GLY A 66 3.67 20.88 0.10
C GLY A 66 2.39 20.38 -0.57
N LYS A 67 2.42 19.18 -1.14
CA LYS A 67 1.25 18.62 -1.83
C LYS A 67 0.41 17.68 -0.96
N GLY A 68 0.82 17.47 0.29
CA GLY A 68 0.10 16.63 1.23
C GLY A 68 0.48 15.16 1.15
N ASP A 69 -0.46 14.30 1.51
CA ASP A 69 -0.25 12.86 1.53
C ASP A 69 -0.24 12.28 0.12
N LEU A 70 0.65 11.34 -0.11
CA LEU A 70 0.75 10.67 -1.39
C LEU A 70 -0.45 9.75 -1.62
N ALA A 71 -1.15 9.93 -2.74
CA ALA A 71 -2.24 9.05 -3.13
C ALA A 71 -1.73 7.85 -3.93
N GLN A 72 -0.86 8.08 -4.87
CA GLN A 72 -0.37 7.04 -5.76
C GLN A 72 0.93 7.46 -6.45
N VAL A 73 1.71 6.45 -6.89
CA VAL A 73 2.85 6.63 -7.78
C VAL A 73 2.48 5.98 -9.11
N PHE A 74 2.68 6.71 -10.18
CA PHE A 74 2.33 6.26 -11.52
C PHE A 74 3.57 6.26 -12.40
N ILE A 75 3.90 5.10 -12.97
CA ILE A 75 5.05 4.93 -13.84
C ILE A 75 4.56 4.50 -15.20
N GLU A 76 4.85 5.28 -16.22
CA GLU A 76 4.47 4.99 -17.58
C GLU A 76 5.68 4.57 -18.41
N GLY A 77 5.55 3.43 -19.09
CA GLY A 77 6.53 2.94 -20.03
C GLY A 77 5.86 2.59 -21.35
N PRO A 78 6.64 2.32 -22.41
CA PRO A 78 6.06 2.01 -23.72
C PRO A 78 5.28 0.70 -23.77
N ARG A 79 5.43 -0.17 -22.78
CA ARG A 79 4.77 -1.48 -22.73
C ARG A 79 3.71 -1.60 -21.66
N GLY A 80 3.41 -0.52 -20.95
CA GLY A 80 2.40 -0.52 -19.91
C GLY A 80 2.74 0.41 -18.76
N HIS A 81 2.07 0.19 -17.64
CA HIS A 81 2.17 1.05 -16.48
C HIS A 81 2.44 0.24 -15.22
N VAL A 82 3.11 0.86 -14.27
CA VAL A 82 3.20 0.36 -12.90
C VAL A 82 2.57 1.40 -12.00
N ILE A 83 1.59 0.98 -11.21
CA ILE A 83 0.86 1.88 -10.32
C ILE A 83 1.04 1.38 -8.90
N LEU A 84 1.45 2.27 -8.01
CA LEU A 84 1.59 2.00 -6.59
C LEU A 84 0.58 2.84 -5.84
N MET A 85 -0.18 2.21 -4.96
CA MET A 85 -1.21 2.89 -4.18
C MET A 85 -1.09 2.49 -2.72
N ALA A 86 -1.07 3.45 -1.82
CA ALA A 86 -1.09 3.15 -0.39
C ALA A 86 -2.38 2.39 -0.03
N ALA A 87 -2.23 1.30 0.71
CA ALA A 87 -3.34 0.45 1.13
C ALA A 87 -3.26 0.26 2.64
N GLY A 88 -3.59 1.32 3.37
CA GLY A 88 -3.40 1.40 4.81
C GLY A 88 -2.05 2.02 5.16
N PRO A 89 -1.74 2.14 6.47
CA PRO A 89 -0.54 2.84 6.92
C PRO A 89 0.77 2.13 6.58
N ASP A 90 0.75 0.81 6.45
CA ASP A 90 1.96 0.00 6.34
C ASP A 90 1.97 -0.92 5.12
N SER A 91 1.11 -0.69 4.15
CA SER A 91 0.98 -1.57 2.99
C SER A 91 0.84 -0.79 1.69
N VAL A 92 1.29 -1.41 0.62
CA VAL A 92 1.24 -0.87 -0.74
C VAL A 92 0.59 -1.89 -1.67
N LEU A 93 -0.40 -1.44 -2.43
CA LEU A 93 -0.95 -2.22 -3.53
C LEU A 93 -0.20 -1.84 -4.80
N VAL A 94 0.32 -2.84 -5.50
CA VAL A 94 1.04 -2.69 -6.76
C VAL A 94 0.23 -3.30 -7.87
N ALA A 95 0.07 -2.60 -8.99
CA ALA A 95 -0.55 -3.12 -10.19
C ALA A 95 0.36 -2.88 -11.40
N VAL A 96 0.47 -3.89 -12.25
CA VAL A 96 1.19 -3.81 -13.52
C VAL A 96 0.18 -3.98 -14.64
N THR A 97 0.11 -3.03 -15.55
CA THR A 97 -0.88 -3.03 -16.63
C THR A 97 -0.24 -3.32 -17.97
N ALA A 98 -1.06 -3.82 -18.89
CA ALA A 98 -0.68 -3.97 -20.27
C ALA A 98 -0.59 -2.61 -20.98
N ARG A 99 0.06 -2.60 -22.13
CA ARG A 99 0.08 -1.47 -23.04
C ARG A 99 -1.34 -1.13 -23.49
N GLY A 100 -1.66 0.16 -23.50
CA GLY A 100 -2.98 0.64 -23.91
C GLY A 100 -4.07 0.50 -22.87
N ALA A 101 -3.72 0.15 -21.63
CA ALA A 101 -4.69 0.05 -20.56
C ALA A 101 -5.39 1.38 -20.28
N LYS A 102 -6.68 1.30 -19.96
CA LYS A 102 -7.47 2.46 -19.56
C LYS A 102 -7.16 2.81 -18.11
N VAL A 103 -6.19 3.69 -17.94
CA VAL A 103 -5.64 4.03 -16.61
C VAL A 103 -6.71 4.51 -15.62
N GLY A 104 -7.66 5.32 -16.07
CA GLY A 104 -8.73 5.81 -15.20
C GLY A 104 -9.56 4.69 -14.61
N LEU A 105 -9.89 3.67 -15.41
CA LEU A 105 -10.62 2.50 -14.97
C LEU A 105 -9.79 1.65 -14.02
N VAL A 106 -8.53 1.42 -14.35
CA VAL A 106 -7.60 0.67 -13.49
C VAL A 106 -7.47 1.36 -12.13
N LEU A 107 -7.30 2.66 -12.09
CA LEU A 107 -7.21 3.44 -10.85
C LEU A 107 -8.48 3.32 -10.02
N PHE A 108 -9.64 3.37 -10.65
CA PHE A 108 -10.93 3.21 -9.98
C PHE A 108 -11.03 1.82 -9.31
N GLU A 109 -10.75 0.78 -10.06
CA GLU A 109 -10.76 -0.59 -9.56
C GLU A 109 -9.72 -0.81 -8.47
N MET A 110 -8.53 -0.25 -8.66
CA MET A 110 -7.42 -0.33 -7.72
C MET A 110 -7.76 0.31 -6.37
N ARG A 111 -8.47 1.45 -6.37
CA ARG A 111 -8.91 2.09 -5.13
C ARG A 111 -9.83 1.18 -4.32
N ARG A 112 -10.72 0.47 -4.99
CA ARG A 112 -11.63 -0.47 -4.33
C ARG A 112 -10.87 -1.64 -3.71
N ILE A 113 -9.89 -2.17 -4.41
CA ILE A 113 -9.04 -3.24 -3.89
C ILE A 113 -8.16 -2.72 -2.74
N ALA A 114 -7.62 -1.50 -2.86
CA ALA A 114 -6.82 -0.88 -1.80
C ALA A 114 -7.64 -0.70 -0.52
N GLU A 115 -8.91 -0.31 -0.62
CA GLU A 115 -9.81 -0.22 0.53
C GLU A 115 -10.01 -1.58 1.19
N ARG A 116 -10.20 -2.61 0.40
CA ARG A 116 -10.34 -3.99 0.87
C ARG A 116 -9.06 -4.48 1.56
N VAL A 117 -7.91 -4.22 0.97
CA VAL A 117 -6.60 -4.54 1.57
C VAL A 117 -6.42 -3.80 2.89
N THR A 118 -6.75 -2.52 2.92
CA THR A 118 -6.70 -1.72 4.15
C THR A 118 -7.57 -2.31 5.25
N ALA A 119 -8.78 -2.74 4.92
CA ALA A 119 -9.69 -3.37 5.88
C ALA A 119 -9.12 -4.69 6.43
N ILE A 120 -8.53 -5.52 5.57
CA ILE A 120 -7.88 -6.77 5.98
C ILE A 120 -6.72 -6.49 6.93
N MET A 121 -5.87 -5.54 6.59
CA MET A 121 -4.71 -5.17 7.40
C MET A 121 -5.10 -4.54 8.72
N THR A 122 -6.10 -3.67 8.71
CA THR A 122 -6.58 -2.98 9.91
C THR A 122 -7.27 -3.93 10.88
N ALA A 123 -8.05 -4.88 10.38
CA ALA A 123 -8.70 -5.90 11.21
C ALA A 123 -7.66 -6.73 11.97
N ALA A 124 -6.57 -7.16 11.29
CA ALA A 124 -5.49 -7.89 11.92
C ALA A 124 -4.79 -7.09 13.02
N VAL A 125 -4.54 -5.79 12.79
CA VAL A 125 -3.97 -4.87 13.79
C VAL A 125 -4.95 -4.64 14.94
N GLY A 126 -6.23 -4.49 14.65
CA GLY A 126 -7.28 -4.32 15.65
C GLY A 126 -7.37 -5.50 16.61
N GLU A 127 -7.28 -6.72 16.12
CA GLU A 127 -7.23 -7.93 16.92
C GLU A 127 -6.01 -7.95 17.85
N SER A 128 -4.85 -7.61 17.33
CA SER A 128 -3.62 -7.53 18.13
C SER A 128 -3.71 -6.47 19.21
N ARG A 129 -4.29 -5.32 18.93
CA ARG A 129 -4.51 -4.25 19.89
C ARG A 129 -5.55 -4.63 20.96
N GLY A 130 -6.60 -5.33 20.56
CA GLY A 130 -7.61 -5.83 21.47
C GLY A 130 -7.03 -6.80 22.50
N LEU A 131 -6.11 -7.66 22.12
CA LEU A 131 -5.41 -8.58 23.01
C LEU A 131 -4.42 -7.84 23.93
N ALA A 132 -3.80 -6.78 23.46
CA ALA A 132 -2.87 -5.97 24.24
C ALA A 132 -3.58 -5.07 25.26
N ALA A 133 -4.82 -4.67 25.00
CA ALA A 133 -5.58 -3.77 25.86
C ALA A 133 -6.06 -4.42 27.16
N VAL A 134 -6.00 -5.75 27.30
CA VAL A 134 -6.49 -6.47 28.47
C VAL A 134 -5.52 -6.36 29.65
N ASP A 135 -4.28 -6.02 29.43
CA ASP A 135 -3.24 -5.95 30.46
C ASP A 135 -2.84 -4.53 30.86
N ASP A 136 -3.56 -3.52 30.39
CA ASP A 136 -3.20 -2.16 30.70
C ASP A 136 -3.82 -1.70 32.03
N HIS A 137 -3.04 -1.85 33.10
CA HIS A 137 -3.28 -1.19 34.37
C HIS A 137 -2.39 0.05 34.52
N GLY A 138 -1.80 0.52 33.45
CA GLY A 138 -0.94 1.69 33.46
C GLY A 138 -1.71 2.98 33.38
N ASP A 139 -1.25 4.00 34.05
CA ASP A 139 -1.73 5.36 33.87
C ASP A 139 -1.58 5.75 32.42
N PRO A 140 -2.51 6.55 31.89
CA PRO A 140 -2.36 7.08 30.55
C PRO A 140 -1.02 7.79 30.42
N PRO A 141 -0.30 7.60 29.30
CA PRO A 141 0.97 8.28 29.13
C PRO A 141 0.75 9.79 29.29
N ALA A 142 1.66 10.42 30.03
CA ALA A 142 1.64 11.87 30.17
C ALA A 142 1.57 12.49 28.78
N PRO A 143 0.74 13.52 28.59
CA PRO A 143 0.69 14.19 27.30
C PRO A 143 2.09 14.65 26.93
N GLU A 144 2.54 14.24 25.77
CA GLU A 144 3.82 14.72 25.26
C GLU A 144 3.79 16.25 25.26
N PRO A 145 4.87 16.90 25.73
CA PRO A 145 4.94 18.32 25.62
C PRO A 145 4.76 18.68 24.16
N ALA A 146 3.82 19.57 23.92
CA ALA A 146 3.55 20.04 22.58
C ALA A 146 4.88 20.28 21.88
N ALA A 147 5.12 19.56 20.80
CA ALA A 147 6.32 19.76 20.03
C ALA A 147 6.39 21.24 19.74
N THR A 148 7.37 21.90 20.33
CA THR A 148 7.64 23.28 20.03
C THR A 148 7.81 23.33 18.53
N SER A 149 6.88 23.97 17.89
CA SER A 149 6.93 24.21 16.47
C SER A 149 8.27 24.86 16.16
N VAL A 150 9.16 24.10 15.59
CA VAL A 150 10.44 24.64 15.12
C VAL A 150 10.29 25.10 13.69
N ALA A 151 9.15 25.57 13.33
CA ALA A 151 8.96 26.09 12.01
C ALA A 151 9.38 27.54 11.93
N SER A 152 10.62 27.79 12.04
CA SER A 152 11.18 29.06 11.54
C SER A 152 11.91 28.76 10.23
N TRP A 153 11.16 28.37 9.25
CA TRP A 153 11.63 28.42 7.88
C TRP A 153 11.34 29.83 7.36
N GLN A 154 12.18 30.74 7.71
CA GLN A 154 12.24 32.04 7.07
C GLN A 154 13.47 32.12 6.20
#